data_1266a7575d2a5f855060793baaa1460a
#
_entry.id   1266a7575d2a5f855060793baaa1460a
#
_cell.length_a   1.000
_cell.length_b   1.000
_cell.length_c   1.000
_cell.angle_alpha   90.00
_cell.angle_beta   90.00
_cell.angle_gamma   90.00
#
_symmetry.space_group_name_H-M   'P 1'
#
loop_
_entity.id
_entity.type
_entity.pdbx_description
1 polymer ?
#
loop_
_entity_poly.entity_id
_entity_poly.type
_entity_poly.pdbx_seq_one_letter_code
_entity_poly.pdbx_strand_id
1 'polypeptide(L)' 'ELVYLLEGDTDFLLRHEGKETTIRVNVPGTCIIVPKGAWHTASPRKPTTMLFFTPGEGTEHAEDSKP' A
#
# COMPACT_ATOMS: atom_id res chain seq x y z
N GLU A 1 -6.52 1.33 -7.56
CA GLU A 1 -5.07 1.50 -7.36
C GLU A 1 -4.44 0.19 -6.91
N LEU A 2 -3.26 -0.11 -7.40
CA LEU A 2 -2.54 -1.32 -7.06
C LEU A 2 -1.30 -0.95 -6.26
N VAL A 3 -1.07 -1.64 -5.16
CA VAL A 3 0.11 -1.43 -4.32
C VAL A 3 0.89 -2.73 -4.27
N TYR A 4 2.19 -2.65 -4.54
CA TYR A 4 3.06 -3.81 -4.62
C TYR A 4 4.23 -3.62 -3.65
N LEU A 5 4.45 -4.60 -2.77
CA LEU A 5 5.55 -4.53 -1.82
C LEU A 5 6.83 -5.07 -2.46
N LEU A 6 7.87 -4.23 -2.52
CA LEU A 6 9.20 -4.66 -2.97
C LEU A 6 10.00 -5.23 -1.82
N GLU A 7 10.03 -4.53 -0.68
CA GLU A 7 10.70 -5.03 0.51
C GLU A 7 10.21 -4.26 1.73
N GLY A 8 10.31 -4.84 2.89
CA GLY A 8 9.97 -4.18 4.13
C GLY A 8 8.93 -4.91 4.94
N ASP A 9 8.33 -4.18 5.88
CA ASP A 9 7.31 -4.69 6.79
C ASP A 9 6.46 -3.51 7.22
N THR A 10 5.20 -3.52 6.83
CA THR A 10 4.31 -2.41 7.13
C THR A 10 2.92 -2.90 7.46
N ASP A 11 2.20 -2.12 8.26
CA ASP A 11 0.78 -2.29 8.42
C ASP A 11 0.13 -1.36 7.39
N PHE A 12 -0.70 -1.93 6.53
CA PHE A 12 -1.41 -1.19 5.50
C PHE A 12 -2.85 -1.03 5.95
N LEU A 13 -3.28 0.21 6.12
CA LEU A 13 -4.63 0.52 6.59
C LEU A 13 -5.47 0.94 5.41
N LEU A 14 -6.65 0.36 5.31
CA LEU A 14 -7.57 0.62 4.22
C LEU A 14 -8.93 0.97 4.80
N ARG A 15 -9.51 2.08 4.36
CA ARG A 15 -10.84 2.50 4.77
C ARG A 15 -11.71 2.65 3.54
N HIS A 16 -12.80 1.90 3.51
CA HIS A 16 -13.68 1.90 2.36
C HIS A 16 -15.12 1.68 2.83
N GLU A 17 -16.02 2.55 2.42
CA GLU A 17 -17.45 2.46 2.77
C GLU A 17 -17.67 2.29 4.26
N GLY A 18 -16.97 3.09 5.06
CA GLY A 18 -17.14 3.09 6.50
C GLY A 18 -16.47 1.92 7.22
N LYS A 19 -15.79 1.05 6.48
CA LYS A 19 -15.14 -0.11 7.06
C LYS A 19 -13.62 0.08 7.01
N GLU A 20 -12.96 -0.21 8.11
CA GLU A 20 -11.51 -0.09 8.21
C GLU A 20 -10.88 -1.48 8.34
N THR A 21 -9.85 -1.72 7.56
CA THR A 21 -9.13 -2.99 7.56
C THR A 21 -7.64 -2.70 7.69
N THR A 22 -6.97 -3.47 8.53
CA THR A 22 -5.52 -3.39 8.67
C THR A 22 -4.92 -4.69 8.15
N ILE A 23 -3.97 -4.57 7.24
CA ILE A 23 -3.32 -5.73 6.63
C ILE A 23 -1.84 -5.60 6.88
N ARG A 24 -1.24 -6.64 7.47
CA ARG A 24 0.21 -6.64 7.59
C ARG A 24 0.82 -7.13 6.29
N VAL A 25 1.74 -6.35 5.75
CA VAL A 25 2.37 -6.62 4.47
C VAL A 25 3.87 -6.73 4.69
N ASN A 26 4.40 -7.94 4.65
CA ASN A 26 5.82 -8.16 4.91
C ASN A 26 6.46 -9.22 4.02
N VAL A 27 5.74 -9.67 3.00
CA VAL A 27 6.28 -10.64 2.03
C VAL A 27 6.47 -9.92 0.70
N PRO A 28 7.71 -9.81 0.21
CA PRO A 28 7.95 -9.16 -1.09
C PRO A 28 7.11 -9.82 -2.19
N GLY A 29 6.55 -9.01 -3.06
CA GLY A 29 5.67 -9.49 -4.11
C GLY A 29 4.20 -9.44 -3.74
N THR A 30 3.86 -9.09 -2.50
CA THR A 30 2.46 -8.95 -2.09
C THR A 30 1.83 -7.78 -2.84
N CYS A 31 0.66 -8.02 -3.42
CA CYS A 31 -0.11 -7.00 -4.11
C CYS A 31 -1.38 -6.71 -3.33
N ILE A 32 -1.72 -5.43 -3.21
CA ILE A 32 -2.97 -5.00 -2.59
C ILE A 32 -3.73 -4.19 -3.63
N ILE A 33 -4.99 -4.55 -3.85
CA ILE A 33 -5.85 -3.79 -4.74
C ILE A 33 -6.68 -2.85 -3.88
N VAL A 34 -6.51 -1.55 -4.11
CA VAL A 34 -7.23 -0.52 -3.38
C VAL A 34 -8.44 -0.12 -4.21
N PRO A 35 -9.67 -0.34 -3.73
CA PRO A 35 -10.86 0.01 -4.48
C PRO A 35 -10.94 1.52 -4.73
N LYS A 36 -11.60 1.88 -5.81
CA LYS A 36 -11.84 3.28 -6.12
C LYS A 36 -12.60 3.93 -4.96
N GLY A 37 -12.14 5.11 -4.55
CA GLY A 37 -12.79 5.84 -3.47
C GLY A 37 -12.34 5.43 -2.08
N ALA A 38 -11.48 4.43 -1.97
CA ALA A 38 -10.96 4.03 -0.67
C ALA A 38 -9.82 4.94 -0.22
N TRP A 39 -9.73 5.15 1.07
CA TRP A 39 -8.62 5.86 1.68
C TRP A 39 -7.63 4.83 2.22
N HIS A 40 -6.35 5.07 2.06
CA HIS A 40 -5.34 4.16 2.57
C HIS A 40 -4.12 4.90 3.10
N THR A 41 -3.42 4.24 4.00
CA THR A 41 -2.13 4.73 4.50
C THR A 41 -1.29 3.53 4.93
N ALA A 42 -0.01 3.74 5.05
CA ALA A 42 0.92 2.71 5.51
C ALA A 42 1.60 3.18 6.79
N SER A 43 1.77 2.25 7.71
CA SER A 43 2.49 2.49 8.95
C SER A 43 3.64 1.49 9.00
N PRO A 44 4.82 1.85 8.50
CA PRO A 44 5.91 0.89 8.38
C PRO A 44 6.51 0.54 9.74
N ARG A 45 6.88 -0.73 9.89
CA ARG A 45 7.56 -1.23 11.10
C ARG A 45 9.06 -1.17 10.93
N LYS A 46 9.52 -1.05 9.69
CA LYS A 46 10.93 -0.88 9.33
C LYS A 46 10.97 -0.21 7.96
N PRO A 47 12.14 0.14 7.43
CA PRO A 47 12.19 0.74 6.10
C PRO A 47 11.49 -0.15 5.08
N THR A 48 10.60 0.43 4.30
CA THR A 48 9.70 -0.28 3.40
C THR A 48 9.62 0.43 2.06
N THR A 49 9.74 -0.34 0.99
CA THR A 49 9.63 0.19 -0.37
C THR A 49 8.43 -0.43 -1.05
N MET A 50 7.53 0.41 -1.54
CA MET A 50 6.32 -0.02 -2.23
C MET A 50 6.17 0.73 -3.54
N LEU A 51 5.59 0.05 -4.53
CA LEU A 51 5.22 0.66 -5.80
C LEU A 51 3.71 0.87 -5.81
N PHE A 52 3.30 2.04 -6.27
CA PHE A 52 1.89 2.40 -6.38
C PHE A 52 1.57 2.61 -7.85
N PHE A 53 0.55 1.93 -8.32
CA PHE A 53 0.08 2.07 -9.71
C PHE A 53 -1.29 2.70 -9.65
N THR A 54 -1.40 3.93 -10.16
CA THR A 54 -2.64 4.70 -10.13
C THR A 54 -3.31 4.61 -11.50
N PRO A 55 -4.55 4.13 -11.58
CA PRO A 55 -5.23 3.98 -12.87
C PRO A 55 -5.48 5.32 -13.55
N GLY A 56 -5.60 5.26 -14.84
CA GLY A 56 -6.03 6.39 -15.66
C GLY A 56 -4.93 7.28 -16.17
N GLU A 57 -3.80 7.31 -15.51
CA GLU A 57 -2.71 8.19 -15.91
C GLU A 57 -1.44 7.45 -16.35
N GLY A 58 -1.41 6.15 -16.18
CA GLY A 58 -0.23 5.37 -16.49
C GLY A 58 0.97 5.77 -15.65
N THR A 59 0.73 6.36 -14.51
CA THR A 59 1.79 6.86 -13.65
C THR A 59 2.11 5.82 -12.61
N GLU A 60 3.38 5.55 -12.42
CA GLU A 60 3.80 4.73 -11.31
C GLU A 60 4.73 5.54 -10.43
N HIS A 61 4.66 5.28 -9.15
CA HIS A 61 5.47 5.95 -8.20
C HIS A 61 5.89 5.04 -7.07
N ALA A 62 7.10 5.17 -6.68
CA ALA A 62 7.67 4.38 -5.61
C ALA A 62 7.93 5.28 -4.42
N GLU A 63 7.64 4.77 -3.24
CA GLU A 63 7.91 5.48 -2.02
C GLU A 63 8.69 4.60 -1.08
N ASP A 64 9.69 5.19 -0.44
CA ASP A 64 10.42 4.53 0.64
C ASP A 64 9.88 5.11 1.94
N SER A 65 9.37 4.25 2.79
CA SER A 65 8.83 4.67 4.08
C SER A 65 9.69 4.11 5.20
N LYS A 66 9.90 4.90 6.22
CA LYS A 66 10.68 4.48 7.38
C LYS A 66 9.87 4.66 8.64
N PRO A 67 10.03 3.77 9.62
CA PRO A 67 9.33 3.89 10.91
C PRO A 67 9.65 5.20 11.60
#